data_a41fa74d9cc672570d7111424e04ef5f
#
_entry.id   a41fa74d9cc672570d7111424e04ef5f
#
_cell.length_a   1.000
_cell.length_b   1.000
_cell.length_c   1.000
_cell.angle_alpha   90.00
_cell.angle_beta   90.00
_cell.angle_gamma   90.00
#
_symmetry.space_group_name_H-M   'P 1'
#
loop_
_entity.id
_entity.type
_entity.pdbx_description
1 polymer ?
#
loop_
_entity_poly.entity_id
_entity_poly.type
_entity_poly.pdbx_seq_one_letter_code
_entity_poly.pdbx_strand_id
1 'polypeptide(L)'
;ENADKLTGDIIYSGDLKKWRKFANTLNLRIAMRLVKVAPELAEEWVTAICNIESGLLGAGDDALIHYMDLLDWDETEFRRNGLAQLWRSRENAPMCYFCTTMWDKLKTTNDPRLLILGRCYAEDSTDPFLRTDLTDFIIEKAPKQLESIEAVKPGFYWWDNWPAGFMDGDTYYGKECRPQLNKGFIKGDSPAIFMSYAETELLLAEAKLR
;
A
#
# COMPACT_ATOMS: atom_id res chain seq x y z
N GLU A 1 -35.60 -2.56 -16.95
CA GLU A 1 -34.34 -3.20 -17.42
C GLU A 1 -33.43 -2.26 -18.22
N ASN A 2 -33.79 -0.99 -18.39
CA ASN A 2 -32.92 0.08 -18.86
C ASN A 2 -32.59 1.02 -17.68
N ALA A 3 -31.80 0.53 -16.70
CA ALA A 3 -31.14 1.47 -15.81
C ALA A 3 -30.13 2.24 -16.65
N ASP A 4 -30.32 3.56 -16.73
CA ASP A 4 -29.40 4.44 -17.42
C ASP A 4 -27.99 4.14 -16.96
N LYS A 5 -27.12 3.82 -17.93
CA LYS A 5 -25.72 3.50 -17.63
C LYS A 5 -25.12 4.70 -16.92
N LEU A 6 -24.61 4.52 -15.70
CA LEU A 6 -23.93 5.58 -14.96
C LEU A 6 -22.74 6.08 -15.80
N THR A 7 -22.92 7.27 -16.39
CA THR A 7 -21.85 7.94 -17.12
C THR A 7 -20.93 8.65 -16.14
N GLY A 8 -19.61 8.56 -16.39
CA GLY A 8 -18.59 9.18 -15.50
C GLY A 8 -18.18 8.33 -14.30
N ASP A 9 -18.63 7.09 -14.21
CA ASP A 9 -18.16 6.15 -13.20
C ASP A 9 -16.72 5.67 -13.53
N ILE A 10 -15.77 6.11 -12.72
CA ILE A 10 -14.33 5.84 -12.90
C ILE A 10 -13.89 4.55 -12.19
N ILE A 11 -14.77 3.89 -11.41
CA ILE A 11 -14.44 2.68 -10.66
C ILE A 11 -14.91 1.44 -11.41
N TYR A 12 -16.19 1.36 -11.75
CA TYR A 12 -16.78 0.15 -12.34
C TYR A 12 -17.39 0.38 -13.74
N SER A 13 -17.15 1.55 -14.34
CA SER A 13 -17.65 1.90 -15.67
C SER A 13 -19.18 1.71 -15.83
N GLY A 14 -19.93 1.94 -14.75
CA GLY A 14 -21.38 1.85 -14.70
C GLY A 14 -21.93 0.47 -14.38
N ASP A 15 -21.11 -0.47 -13.94
CA ASP A 15 -21.57 -1.81 -13.51
C ASP A 15 -22.26 -1.75 -12.14
N LEU A 16 -23.60 -1.69 -12.16
CA LEU A 16 -24.43 -1.64 -10.96
C LEU A 16 -24.34 -2.92 -10.10
N LYS A 17 -24.00 -4.07 -10.70
CA LYS A 17 -23.85 -5.31 -9.92
C LYS A 17 -22.60 -5.22 -9.04
N LYS A 18 -21.51 -4.70 -9.59
CA LYS A 18 -20.28 -4.46 -8.81
C LYS A 18 -20.49 -3.38 -7.75
N TRP A 19 -21.23 -2.33 -8.04
CA TRP A 19 -21.60 -1.32 -7.06
C TRP A 19 -22.42 -1.88 -5.90
N ARG A 20 -23.34 -2.82 -6.15
CA ARG A 20 -24.07 -3.51 -5.08
C ARG A 20 -23.15 -4.34 -4.19
N LYS A 21 -22.25 -5.12 -4.78
CA LYS A 21 -21.26 -5.90 -4.05
C LYS A 21 -20.34 -5.00 -3.21
N PHE A 22 -19.90 -3.88 -3.78
CA PHE A 22 -19.13 -2.87 -3.05
C PHE A 22 -19.89 -2.34 -1.84
N ALA A 23 -21.15 -1.94 -2.02
CA ALA A 23 -21.99 -1.44 -0.93
C ALA A 23 -22.18 -2.49 0.19
N ASN A 24 -22.43 -3.74 -0.18
CA ASN A 24 -22.55 -4.84 0.79
C ASN A 24 -21.24 -5.08 1.55
N THR A 25 -20.09 -5.06 0.86
CA THR A 25 -18.79 -5.21 1.51
C THR A 25 -18.45 -4.03 2.40
N LEU A 26 -18.85 -2.81 2.02
CA LEU A 26 -18.72 -1.63 2.87
C LEU A 26 -19.59 -1.76 4.14
N ASN A 27 -20.80 -2.27 4.01
CA ASN A 27 -21.66 -2.58 5.17
C ASN A 27 -21.01 -3.62 6.08
N LEU A 28 -20.40 -4.67 5.53
CA LEU A 28 -19.64 -5.66 6.32
C LEU A 28 -18.49 -4.98 7.08
N ARG A 29 -17.70 -4.12 6.42
CA ARG A 29 -16.62 -3.37 7.07
C ARG A 29 -17.16 -2.52 8.24
N ILE A 30 -18.31 -1.87 8.07
CA ILE A 30 -18.94 -1.05 9.12
C ILE A 30 -19.43 -1.94 10.25
N ALA A 31 -20.13 -3.04 9.97
CA ALA A 31 -20.61 -3.99 10.96
C ALA A 31 -19.48 -4.54 11.83
N MET A 32 -18.34 -4.90 11.22
CA MET A 32 -17.17 -5.37 11.95
C MET A 32 -16.54 -4.31 12.87
N ARG A 33 -16.77 -3.01 12.65
CA ARG A 33 -16.36 -1.95 13.58
C ARG A 33 -17.21 -1.88 14.85
N LEU A 34 -18.42 -2.41 14.80
CA LEU A 34 -19.33 -2.42 15.95
C LEU A 34 -19.05 -3.55 16.94
N VAL A 35 -18.24 -4.55 16.60
CA VAL A 35 -17.99 -5.76 17.38
C VAL A 35 -17.63 -5.49 18.85
N LYS A 36 -16.90 -4.40 19.15
CA LYS A 36 -16.51 -4.06 20.53
C LYS A 36 -17.53 -3.23 21.30
N VAL A 37 -18.41 -2.51 20.61
CA VAL A 37 -19.34 -1.54 21.23
C VAL A 37 -20.78 -2.00 21.19
N ALA A 38 -21.16 -2.84 20.23
CA ALA A 38 -22.50 -3.39 20.04
C ALA A 38 -22.40 -4.79 19.38
N PRO A 39 -21.89 -5.81 20.10
CA PRO A 39 -21.59 -7.13 19.52
C PRO A 39 -22.83 -7.82 18.95
N GLU A 40 -23.97 -7.78 19.63
CA GLU A 40 -25.22 -8.38 19.18
C GLU A 40 -25.71 -7.76 17.86
N LEU A 41 -25.66 -6.44 17.74
CA LEU A 41 -26.00 -5.72 16.52
C LEU A 41 -25.01 -6.06 15.39
N ALA A 42 -23.72 -6.18 15.71
CA ALA A 42 -22.70 -6.57 14.74
C ALA A 42 -22.96 -7.97 14.17
N GLU A 43 -23.30 -8.94 15.04
CA GLU A 43 -23.63 -10.30 14.64
C GLU A 43 -24.87 -10.36 13.73
N GLU A 44 -25.94 -9.65 14.12
CA GLU A 44 -27.16 -9.53 13.32
C GLU A 44 -26.84 -8.97 11.91
N TRP A 45 -26.11 -7.87 11.86
CA TRP A 45 -25.78 -7.23 10.58
C TRP A 45 -24.87 -8.09 9.71
N VAL A 46 -23.81 -8.68 10.28
CA VAL A 46 -22.90 -9.56 9.56
C VAL A 46 -23.66 -10.74 8.97
N THR A 47 -24.54 -11.37 9.76
CA THR A 47 -25.37 -12.50 9.32
C THR A 47 -26.28 -12.09 8.16
N ALA A 48 -26.96 -10.95 8.27
CA ALA A 48 -27.82 -10.43 7.21
C ALA A 48 -27.02 -10.14 5.92
N ILE A 49 -25.85 -9.51 6.06
CA ILE A 49 -25.00 -9.12 4.92
C ILE A 49 -24.42 -10.36 4.21
N CYS A 50 -24.00 -11.38 4.96
CA CYS A 50 -23.45 -12.61 4.37
C CYS A 50 -24.51 -13.43 3.59
N ASN A 51 -25.78 -13.23 3.87
CA ASN A 51 -26.91 -13.89 3.20
C ASN A 51 -27.52 -13.08 2.05
N ILE A 52 -26.96 -11.89 1.71
CA ILE A 52 -27.47 -11.06 0.63
C ILE A 52 -27.23 -11.76 -0.72
N GLU A 53 -28.29 -11.93 -1.51
CA GLU A 53 -28.25 -12.60 -2.83
C GLU A 53 -27.24 -11.95 -3.80
N SER A 54 -27.12 -10.62 -3.79
CA SER A 54 -26.18 -9.91 -4.66
C SER A 54 -24.71 -10.13 -4.29
N GLY A 55 -24.43 -10.73 -3.12
CA GLY A 55 -23.10 -11.10 -2.67
C GLY A 55 -22.22 -9.94 -2.25
N LEU A 56 -20.98 -10.28 -1.94
CA LEU A 56 -19.89 -9.37 -1.59
C LEU A 56 -18.91 -9.26 -2.76
N LEU A 57 -17.89 -8.39 -2.64
CA LEU A 57 -16.80 -8.32 -3.63
C LEU A 57 -16.12 -9.69 -3.75
N GLY A 58 -16.00 -10.16 -4.98
CA GLY A 58 -15.28 -11.38 -5.33
C GLY A 58 -14.01 -11.07 -6.14
N ALA A 59 -13.34 -12.12 -6.61
CA ALA A 59 -12.16 -11.97 -7.44
C ALA A 59 -12.46 -11.14 -8.71
N GLY A 60 -11.71 -10.06 -8.93
CA GLY A 60 -11.91 -9.14 -10.04
C GLY A 60 -13.00 -8.08 -9.83
N ASP A 61 -13.52 -7.95 -8.60
CA ASP A 61 -14.49 -6.91 -8.24
C ASP A 61 -13.84 -5.78 -7.41
N ASP A 62 -12.53 -5.73 -7.31
CA ASP A 62 -11.82 -4.69 -6.56
C ASP A 62 -12.27 -3.29 -7.00
N ALA A 63 -12.54 -2.43 -6.01
CA ALA A 63 -12.88 -1.03 -6.25
C ALA A 63 -11.60 -0.21 -6.43
N LEU A 64 -11.22 0.03 -7.67
CA LEU A 64 -9.98 0.68 -8.06
C LEU A 64 -10.26 1.97 -8.84
N ILE A 65 -9.48 3.02 -8.55
CA ILE A 65 -9.34 4.14 -9.50
C ILE A 65 -8.03 3.93 -10.25
N HIS A 66 -8.13 3.82 -11.57
CA HIS A 66 -6.99 3.73 -12.45
C HIS A 66 -6.46 5.11 -12.80
N TYR A 67 -5.14 5.25 -12.72
CA TYR A 67 -4.42 6.46 -13.05
C TYR A 67 -3.67 6.30 -14.38
N MET A 68 -3.07 7.39 -14.85
CA MET A 68 -2.22 7.43 -16.03
C MET A 68 -0.75 7.58 -15.61
N ASP A 69 0.16 6.87 -16.27
CA ASP A 69 1.59 7.06 -16.05
C ASP A 69 2.07 8.30 -16.81
N LEU A 70 1.87 9.45 -16.21
CA LEU A 70 2.29 10.73 -16.76
C LEU A 70 3.64 11.09 -16.13
N LEU A 71 4.65 11.28 -16.97
CA LEU A 71 6.01 11.60 -16.54
C LEU A 71 6.21 13.07 -16.15
N ASP A 72 5.15 13.89 -16.23
CA ASP A 72 5.26 15.31 -15.94
C ASP A 72 5.44 15.57 -14.43
N TRP A 73 6.34 16.52 -14.12
CA TRP A 73 6.62 16.99 -12.76
C TRP A 73 5.59 18.01 -12.25
N ASP A 74 4.54 18.28 -13.01
CA ASP A 74 3.50 19.21 -12.61
C ASP A 74 2.77 18.66 -11.37
N GLU A 75 2.94 19.36 -10.24
CA GLU A 75 2.28 19.02 -8.98
C GLU A 75 0.75 19.10 -9.07
N THR A 76 0.22 19.73 -10.10
CA THR A 76 -1.23 19.87 -10.36
C THR A 76 -1.80 18.74 -11.19
N GLU A 77 -1.00 17.77 -11.63
CA GLU A 77 -1.46 16.65 -12.45
C GLU A 77 -2.19 15.59 -11.61
N PHE A 78 -3.51 15.67 -11.56
CA PHE A 78 -4.37 14.78 -10.76
C PHE A 78 -4.69 13.44 -11.44
N ARG A 79 -4.33 13.25 -12.71
CA ARG A 79 -4.58 12.01 -13.45
C ARG A 79 -3.60 10.89 -13.11
N ARG A 80 -2.56 11.15 -12.33
CA ARG A 80 -1.58 10.19 -11.84
C ARG A 80 -1.74 9.90 -10.36
N ASN A 81 -1.14 8.81 -9.91
CA ASN A 81 -1.16 8.43 -8.50
C ASN A 81 -0.42 9.47 -7.64
N GLY A 82 -1.12 10.05 -6.64
CA GLY A 82 -0.55 11.09 -5.77
C GLY A 82 0.62 10.60 -4.90
N LEU A 83 0.66 9.31 -4.52
CA LEU A 83 1.82 8.74 -3.82
C LEU A 83 3.04 8.66 -4.72
N ALA A 84 2.85 8.29 -5.99
CA ALA A 84 3.94 8.29 -6.97
C ALA A 84 4.47 9.72 -7.19
N GLN A 85 3.59 10.69 -7.24
CA GLN A 85 3.96 12.11 -7.33
C GLN A 85 4.78 12.55 -6.11
N LEU A 86 4.29 12.24 -4.92
CA LEU A 86 4.98 12.55 -3.67
C LEU A 86 6.36 11.87 -3.58
N TRP A 87 6.45 10.62 -4.01
CA TRP A 87 7.70 9.86 -4.07
C TRP A 87 8.71 10.46 -5.03
N ARG A 88 8.26 11.00 -6.16
CA ARG A 88 9.12 11.64 -7.17
C ARG A 88 9.48 13.09 -6.84
N SER A 89 8.80 13.72 -5.92
CA SER A 89 9.10 15.09 -5.48
C SER A 89 10.48 15.14 -4.84
N ARG A 90 11.32 16.07 -5.29
CA ARG A 90 12.66 16.27 -4.73
C ARG A 90 12.62 16.61 -3.24
N GLU A 91 11.58 17.29 -2.81
CA GLU A 91 11.41 17.73 -1.42
C GLU A 91 10.89 16.62 -0.53
N ASN A 92 10.11 15.69 -1.07
CA ASN A 92 9.36 14.70 -0.31
C ASN A 92 9.83 13.25 -0.52
N ALA A 93 10.76 13.01 -1.44
CA ALA A 93 11.27 11.67 -1.73
C ALA A 93 11.75 10.89 -0.49
N PRO A 94 12.38 11.53 0.50
CA PRO A 94 12.79 10.86 1.75
C PRO A 94 11.63 10.42 2.64
N MET A 95 10.40 10.84 2.39
CA MET A 95 9.27 10.56 3.28
C MET A 95 8.63 9.18 3.09
N CYS A 96 9.06 8.40 2.10
CA CYS A 96 8.45 7.11 1.77
C CYS A 96 9.15 5.91 2.42
N TYR A 97 9.64 6.06 3.63
CA TYR A 97 10.27 4.98 4.40
C TYR A 97 9.25 4.04 5.04
N PHE A 98 9.65 2.77 5.21
CA PHE A 98 8.90 1.86 6.05
C PHE A 98 8.95 2.28 7.50
N CYS A 99 7.79 2.25 8.15
CA CYS A 99 7.69 2.39 9.60
C CYS A 99 8.09 1.08 10.30
N THR A 100 8.74 1.17 11.46
CA THR A 100 9.12 0.03 12.29
C THR A 100 7.95 -0.91 12.57
N THR A 101 6.76 -0.40 12.81
CA THR A 101 5.55 -1.21 13.07
C THR A 101 5.30 -2.26 11.98
N MET A 102 5.42 -1.86 10.72
CA MET A 102 5.22 -2.77 9.57
C MET A 102 6.48 -3.61 9.31
N TRP A 103 7.63 -2.96 9.29
CA TRP A 103 8.91 -3.61 8.98
C TRP A 103 9.24 -4.70 9.98
N ASP A 104 9.19 -4.39 11.28
CA ASP A 104 9.53 -5.34 12.34
C ASP A 104 8.51 -6.48 12.40
N LYS A 105 7.23 -6.21 12.10
CA LYS A 105 6.23 -7.27 12.00
C LYS A 105 6.56 -8.26 10.90
N LEU A 106 6.86 -7.79 9.69
CA LEU A 106 7.24 -8.64 8.56
C LEU A 106 8.54 -9.41 8.86
N LYS A 107 9.52 -8.75 9.49
CA LYS A 107 10.81 -9.34 9.85
C LYS A 107 10.64 -10.44 10.92
N THR A 108 9.91 -10.18 11.99
CA THR A 108 9.74 -11.14 13.11
C THR A 108 8.90 -12.34 12.74
N THR A 109 8.01 -12.20 11.76
CA THR A 109 7.20 -13.31 11.23
C THR A 109 7.87 -14.06 10.07
N ASN A 110 9.09 -13.68 9.68
CA ASN A 110 9.77 -14.19 8.47
C ASN A 110 8.88 -14.11 7.21
N ASP A 111 8.13 -13.02 7.08
CA ASP A 111 7.21 -12.83 5.97
C ASP A 111 7.98 -12.67 4.66
N PRO A 112 7.75 -13.53 3.64
CA PRO A 112 8.47 -13.47 2.37
C PRO A 112 8.24 -12.16 1.60
N ARG A 113 7.24 -11.36 1.95
CA ARG A 113 6.96 -10.06 1.33
C ARG A 113 7.89 -8.96 1.81
N LEU A 114 8.68 -9.17 2.88
CA LEU A 114 9.55 -8.14 3.46
C LEU A 114 10.37 -7.41 2.39
N LEU A 115 11.17 -8.15 1.62
CA LEU A 115 12.07 -7.59 0.61
C LEU A 115 11.41 -7.37 -0.76
N ILE A 116 10.18 -7.85 -0.94
CA ILE A 116 9.35 -7.51 -2.10
C ILE A 116 8.77 -6.11 -1.92
N LEU A 117 8.28 -5.80 -0.73
CA LEU A 117 7.64 -4.53 -0.41
C LEU A 117 8.65 -3.43 -0.09
N GLY A 118 9.69 -3.76 0.71
CA GLY A 118 10.71 -2.82 1.16
C GLY A 118 12.03 -3.03 0.42
N ARG A 119 12.57 -1.96 -0.12
CA ARG A 119 13.86 -1.95 -0.85
C ARG A 119 14.75 -0.85 -0.30
N CYS A 120 16.06 -1.03 -0.44
CA CYS A 120 17.07 -0.05 -0.07
C CYS A 120 17.64 0.58 -1.34
N TYR A 121 17.59 1.91 -1.45
CA TYR A 121 18.05 2.63 -2.63
C TYR A 121 19.27 3.49 -2.31
N ALA A 122 20.23 3.56 -3.23
CA ALA A 122 21.31 4.53 -3.18
C ALA A 122 20.79 5.93 -3.52
N GLU A 123 21.35 6.93 -2.84
CA GLU A 123 21.06 8.34 -3.14
C GLU A 123 22.02 8.84 -4.25
N ASP A 124 21.88 8.28 -5.45
CA ASP A 124 22.69 8.64 -6.62
C ASP A 124 21.95 9.57 -7.59
N SER A 125 20.67 9.81 -7.35
CA SER A 125 19.84 10.67 -8.18
C SER A 125 18.84 11.47 -7.34
N THR A 126 18.53 12.68 -7.80
CA THR A 126 17.44 13.50 -7.24
C THR A 126 16.05 12.95 -7.59
N ASP A 127 15.94 12.15 -8.65
CA ASP A 127 14.72 11.41 -8.98
C ASP A 127 14.76 10.03 -8.30
N PRO A 128 13.88 9.74 -7.34
CA PRO A 128 13.84 8.46 -6.65
C PRO A 128 13.68 7.25 -7.59
N PHE A 129 13.00 7.45 -8.74
CA PHE A 129 12.82 6.37 -9.72
C PHE A 129 14.11 6.02 -10.48
N LEU A 130 15.08 6.94 -10.51
CA LEU A 130 16.39 6.72 -11.11
C LEU A 130 17.42 6.21 -10.10
N ARG A 131 17.09 6.17 -8.80
CA ARG A 131 18.00 5.65 -7.77
C ARG A 131 18.27 4.17 -7.96
N THR A 132 19.52 3.77 -7.73
CA THR A 132 19.93 2.38 -7.78
C THR A 132 19.37 1.59 -6.62
N ASP A 133 18.73 0.46 -6.90
CA ASP A 133 18.28 -0.49 -5.88
C ASP A 133 19.48 -1.34 -5.41
N LEU A 134 19.86 -1.17 -4.17
CA LEU A 134 20.99 -1.86 -3.54
C LEU A 134 20.56 -3.13 -2.79
N THR A 135 19.28 -3.46 -2.72
CA THR A 135 18.78 -4.53 -1.86
C THR A 135 19.43 -5.87 -2.16
N ASP A 136 19.45 -6.27 -3.43
CA ASP A 136 20.02 -7.56 -3.83
C ASP A 136 21.53 -7.60 -3.64
N PHE A 137 22.20 -6.48 -3.86
CA PHE A 137 23.62 -6.31 -3.58
C PHE A 137 23.92 -6.46 -2.07
N ILE A 138 23.13 -5.84 -1.19
CA ILE A 138 23.27 -5.96 0.26
C ILE A 138 23.05 -7.42 0.70
N ILE A 139 22.05 -8.10 0.14
CA ILE A 139 21.79 -9.52 0.43
C ILE A 139 22.99 -10.38 0.08
N GLU A 140 23.59 -10.16 -1.09
CA GLU A 140 24.71 -10.97 -1.57
C GLU A 140 26.04 -10.65 -0.86
N LYS A 141 26.40 -9.38 -0.78
CA LYS A 141 27.74 -8.95 -0.33
C LYS A 141 27.82 -8.62 1.16
N ALA A 142 26.74 -8.20 1.76
CA ALA A 142 26.72 -7.73 3.15
C ALA A 142 25.46 -8.19 3.92
N PRO A 143 25.17 -9.50 3.99
CA PRO A 143 23.93 -10.01 4.58
C PRO A 143 23.75 -9.59 6.06
N LYS A 144 24.83 -9.38 6.80
CA LYS A 144 24.77 -8.88 8.18
C LYS A 144 24.25 -7.44 8.26
N GLN A 145 24.45 -6.65 7.20
CA GLN A 145 23.88 -5.29 7.16
C GLN A 145 22.38 -5.32 6.93
N LEU A 146 21.87 -6.28 6.18
CA LEU A 146 20.42 -6.46 6.03
C LEU A 146 19.76 -6.69 7.41
N GLU A 147 20.41 -7.43 8.30
CA GLU A 147 19.93 -7.66 9.68
C GLU A 147 19.90 -6.36 10.50
N SER A 148 20.86 -5.46 10.26
CA SER A 148 20.98 -4.17 10.96
C SER A 148 20.15 -3.05 10.35
N ILE A 149 19.52 -3.27 9.19
CA ILE A 149 18.64 -2.27 8.58
C ILE A 149 17.44 -2.02 9.49
N GLU A 150 17.30 -0.80 9.92
CA GLU A 150 16.20 -0.32 10.75
C GLU A 150 15.26 0.56 9.95
N ALA A 151 13.97 0.27 10.05
CA ALA A 151 12.93 1.15 9.57
C ALA A 151 12.81 2.42 10.45
N VAL A 152 12.11 3.42 9.98
CA VAL A 152 11.91 4.66 10.72
C VAL A 152 10.83 4.51 11.80
N LYS A 153 11.02 5.13 12.95
CA LYS A 153 10.00 5.19 14.00
C LYS A 153 8.85 6.08 13.56
N PRO A 154 7.61 5.82 14.02
CA PRO A 154 6.51 6.75 13.83
C PRO A 154 6.90 8.15 14.32
N GLY A 155 6.59 9.18 13.52
CA GLY A 155 6.99 10.56 13.83
C GLY A 155 8.45 10.90 13.48
N PHE A 156 9.14 10.02 12.76
CA PHE A 156 10.48 10.30 12.24
C PHE A 156 10.47 11.56 11.38
N TYR A 157 11.43 12.44 11.68
CA TYR A 157 11.64 13.66 10.90
C TYR A 157 12.99 13.57 10.19
N TRP A 158 13.01 13.59 8.88
CA TRP A 158 14.17 13.30 8.05
C TRP A 158 15.36 14.27 8.22
N TRP A 159 15.07 15.50 8.59
CA TRP A 159 16.11 16.52 8.83
C TRP A 159 17.06 16.18 9.97
N ASP A 160 16.58 15.45 10.98
CA ASP A 160 17.30 15.29 12.22
C ASP A 160 18.11 13.98 12.30
N ASN A 161 17.85 13.01 11.42
CA ASN A 161 18.39 11.67 11.57
C ASN A 161 18.69 11.00 10.22
N TRP A 162 19.67 11.48 9.50
CA TRP A 162 20.21 10.77 8.35
C TRP A 162 20.84 9.46 8.81
N PRO A 163 20.44 8.30 8.27
CA PRO A 163 21.10 7.04 8.60
C PRO A 163 22.55 7.08 8.16
N ALA A 164 23.41 6.40 8.92
CA ALA A 164 24.77 6.15 8.48
C ALA A 164 24.69 5.41 7.14
N GLY A 165 25.46 5.85 6.17
CA GLY A 165 25.54 5.20 4.87
C GLY A 165 26.17 3.81 4.98
N PHE A 166 26.12 3.12 3.90
CA PHE A 166 26.66 1.78 3.75
C PHE A 166 28.02 1.84 3.04
N MET A 167 29.00 1.10 3.53
CA MET A 167 30.32 0.98 2.93
C MET A 167 30.52 -0.43 2.37
N ASP A 168 30.96 -0.53 1.12
CA ASP A 168 31.53 -1.75 0.55
C ASP A 168 33.01 -1.47 0.24
N GLY A 169 33.91 -1.97 1.06
CA GLY A 169 35.31 -1.57 1.02
C GLY A 169 35.44 -0.05 1.21
N ASP A 170 36.04 0.61 0.23
CA ASP A 170 36.22 2.06 0.23
C ASP A 170 35.08 2.84 -0.45
N THR A 171 34.05 2.14 -0.94
CA THR A 171 32.93 2.75 -1.64
C THR A 171 31.78 3.07 -0.69
N TYR A 172 31.42 4.34 -0.61
CA TYR A 172 30.29 4.81 0.19
C TYR A 172 29.00 4.86 -0.66
N TYR A 173 28.04 4.04 -0.28
CA TYR A 173 26.71 4.01 -0.91
C TYR A 173 25.73 4.85 -0.11
N GLY A 174 25.78 6.15 -0.24
CA GLY A 174 24.81 7.10 0.23
C GLY A 174 24.30 6.94 1.66
N LYS A 175 23.47 7.88 2.08
CA LYS A 175 22.95 7.97 3.45
C LYS A 175 21.73 7.09 3.72
N GLU A 176 21.22 6.34 2.73
CA GLU A 176 19.88 5.76 2.81
C GLU A 176 19.86 4.23 2.68
N CYS A 177 20.38 3.54 3.71
CA CYS A 177 20.11 2.12 3.89
C CYS A 177 18.81 1.84 4.66
N ARG A 178 17.89 2.81 4.75
CA ARG A 178 16.59 2.57 5.35
C ARG A 178 15.62 2.01 4.32
N PRO A 179 14.77 1.05 4.70
CA PRO A 179 13.84 0.46 3.76
C PRO A 179 12.80 1.47 3.31
N GLN A 180 12.69 1.61 2.01
CA GLN A 180 11.67 2.42 1.34
C GLN A 180 10.68 1.50 0.63
N LEU A 181 9.49 1.98 0.34
CA LEU A 181 8.54 1.20 -0.44
C LEU A 181 9.10 0.93 -1.84
N ASN A 182 8.99 -0.31 -2.30
CA ASN A 182 9.47 -0.70 -3.61
C ASN A 182 8.82 0.17 -4.70
N LYS A 183 9.66 0.89 -5.46
CA LYS A 183 9.20 1.79 -6.53
C LYS A 183 8.36 1.10 -7.61
N GLY A 184 8.46 -0.22 -7.73
CA GLY A 184 7.59 -1.01 -8.59
C GLY A 184 6.11 -0.97 -8.22
N PHE A 185 5.78 -0.67 -6.95
CA PHE A 185 4.40 -0.50 -6.47
C PHE A 185 3.91 0.95 -6.50
N ILE A 186 4.82 1.91 -6.73
CA ILE A 186 4.50 3.34 -6.72
C ILE A 186 4.83 3.92 -8.11
N LYS A 187 4.04 3.55 -9.09
CA LYS A 187 4.09 4.11 -10.44
C LYS A 187 3.00 5.15 -10.61
N GLY A 188 3.15 6.04 -11.59
CA GLY A 188 2.13 7.03 -11.91
C GLY A 188 0.77 6.40 -12.21
N ASP A 189 0.73 5.22 -12.80
CA ASP A 189 -0.46 4.43 -13.12
C ASP A 189 -0.92 3.47 -12.01
N SER A 190 -0.19 3.39 -10.88
CA SER A 190 -0.61 2.54 -9.77
C SER A 190 -2.02 2.89 -9.29
N PRO A 191 -2.96 1.93 -9.23
CA PRO A 191 -4.34 2.25 -8.88
C PRO A 191 -4.49 2.65 -7.41
N ALA A 192 -5.43 3.54 -7.12
CA ALA A 192 -5.92 3.73 -5.75
C ALA A 192 -6.94 2.65 -5.43
N ILE A 193 -6.73 1.96 -4.30
CA ILE A 193 -7.58 0.86 -3.84
C ILE A 193 -8.54 1.40 -2.78
N PHE A 194 -9.84 1.40 -3.08
CA PHE A 194 -10.88 1.77 -2.11
C PHE A 194 -11.32 0.59 -1.28
N MET A 195 -11.44 -0.57 -1.91
CA MET A 195 -11.84 -1.81 -1.29
C MET A 195 -11.42 -2.98 -2.17
N SER A 196 -10.80 -3.98 -1.59
CA SER A 196 -10.34 -5.15 -2.32
C SER A 196 -11.10 -6.42 -1.93
N TYR A 197 -11.06 -7.41 -2.81
CA TYR A 197 -11.52 -8.77 -2.49
C TYR A 197 -10.71 -9.36 -1.33
N ALA A 198 -9.41 -9.11 -1.27
CA ALA A 198 -8.57 -9.59 -0.17
C ALA A 198 -9.05 -9.05 1.19
N GLU A 199 -9.46 -7.78 1.27
CA GLU A 199 -10.05 -7.23 2.49
C GLU A 199 -11.38 -7.91 2.82
N THR A 200 -12.21 -8.18 1.82
CA THR A 200 -13.48 -8.90 2.01
C THR A 200 -13.27 -10.26 2.66
N GLU A 201 -12.31 -11.04 2.18
CA GLU A 201 -11.97 -12.34 2.74
C GLU A 201 -11.44 -12.25 4.19
N LEU A 202 -10.64 -11.23 4.49
CA LEU A 202 -10.15 -10.99 5.85
C LEU A 202 -11.28 -10.60 6.81
N LEU A 203 -12.22 -9.76 6.37
CA LEU A 203 -13.40 -9.39 7.17
C LEU A 203 -14.30 -10.62 7.43
N LEU A 204 -14.50 -11.47 6.43
CA LEU A 204 -15.26 -12.72 6.58
C LEU A 204 -14.55 -13.71 7.51
N ALA A 205 -13.23 -13.81 7.42
CA ALA A 205 -12.46 -14.66 8.32
C ALA A 205 -12.55 -14.16 9.77
N GLU A 206 -12.43 -12.85 9.99
CA GLU A 206 -12.61 -12.25 11.32
C GLU A 206 -14.03 -12.49 11.85
N ALA A 207 -15.06 -12.31 11.02
CA ALA A 207 -16.46 -12.52 11.42
C ALA A 207 -16.73 -13.98 11.86
N LYS A 208 -16.08 -14.97 11.22
CA LYS A 208 -16.21 -16.40 11.60
C LYS A 208 -15.48 -16.76 12.88
N LEU A 209 -14.49 -15.98 13.30
CA LEU A 209 -13.71 -16.23 14.51
C LEU A 209 -14.34 -15.61 15.75
N ARG A 210 -15.31 -14.74 15.59
CA ARG A 210 -15.99 -14.03 16.69
C ARG A 210 -17.35 -14.60 16.98
#